data_6de9351353e2e5357a02c555e9265029
#
_entry.id   6de9351353e2e5357a02c555e9265029
#
_cell.length_a   1.000
_cell.length_b   1.000
_cell.length_c   1.000
_cell.angle_alpha   90.00
_cell.angle_beta   90.00
_cell.angle_gamma   90.00
#
_symmetry.space_group_name_H-M   'P 1'
#
loop_
_entity.id
_entity.type
_entity.pdbx_description
1 polymer ?
#
loop_
_entity_poly.entity_id
_entity_poly.type
_entity_poly.pdbx_seq_one_letter_code
_entity_poly.pdbx_strand_id
1 'polypeptide(L)'
;MCATLCLSGCGSSEKKTGDKKDASSMVYAVEQGSAGEEAAKSKGWSTNPVQSQAKALMEVNSGTSDAAIIDLLMAGAMIGEGTSYPDLKYTDKLTTEEYGVGCRKGSDLAAYINNFFSEIYASGEMKTIADTYKVSDTLVEQAKAGEYVEGDDVKYIKDKGTLVVGITEFEPMDYKDEDGNWIGFDADLAKKLAEKLGVKIKFVVINWDTKTMELDSKKIDVVWNGMTLTNEVKNSMECTNAYCNNAQVVVVSSK
;
A
#
# COMPACT_ATOMS: atom_id res chain seq x y z
N MET A 1 81.04 -12.11 -4.15
CA MET A 1 80.02 -12.28 -5.18
C MET A 1 78.66 -12.19 -4.51
N CYS A 2 78.02 -11.03 -4.62
CA CYS A 2 76.68 -10.82 -4.06
C CYS A 2 75.63 -11.12 -5.11
N ALA A 3 74.69 -12.02 -4.79
CA ALA A 3 73.53 -12.28 -5.59
C ALA A 3 72.32 -11.57 -4.97
N THR A 4 71.82 -10.56 -5.68
CA THR A 4 70.65 -9.79 -5.29
C THR A 4 69.40 -10.47 -5.82
N LEU A 5 68.51 -10.93 -4.93
CA LEU A 5 67.18 -11.46 -5.29
C LEU A 5 66.19 -10.26 -5.31
N CYS A 6 65.65 -9.97 -6.49
CA CYS A 6 64.48 -9.11 -6.62
C CYS A 6 63.21 -9.95 -6.37
N LEU A 7 62.48 -9.63 -5.31
CA LEU A 7 61.09 -10.12 -5.10
C LEU A 7 60.13 -9.11 -5.78
N SER A 8 59.51 -9.55 -6.88
CA SER A 8 58.36 -8.89 -7.47
C SER A 8 57.08 -9.22 -6.68
N GLY A 9 56.59 -8.28 -5.90
CA GLY A 9 55.28 -8.39 -5.24
C GLY A 9 54.19 -8.10 -6.28
N CYS A 10 53.48 -9.14 -6.72
CA CYS A 10 52.16 -9.03 -7.36
C CYS A 10 51.11 -8.65 -6.28
N GLY A 11 50.74 -7.40 -6.22
CA GLY A 11 49.57 -6.96 -5.50
C GLY A 11 48.33 -7.34 -6.29
N SER A 12 47.69 -8.42 -5.95
CA SER A 12 46.32 -8.70 -6.38
C SER A 12 45.38 -7.73 -5.64
N SER A 13 44.83 -6.77 -6.37
CA SER A 13 43.69 -5.96 -5.92
C SER A 13 42.48 -6.88 -5.77
N GLU A 14 42.26 -7.38 -4.57
CA GLU A 14 40.96 -7.93 -4.23
C GLU A 14 39.93 -6.80 -4.33
N LYS A 15 39.06 -6.89 -5.35
CA LYS A 15 37.80 -6.16 -5.35
C LYS A 15 37.05 -6.58 -4.09
N LYS A 16 36.94 -5.69 -3.10
CA LYS A 16 35.98 -5.82 -2.02
C LYS A 16 34.61 -5.92 -2.64
N THR A 17 34.08 -7.13 -2.80
CA THR A 17 32.65 -7.35 -2.90
C THR A 17 32.07 -6.79 -1.62
N GLY A 18 31.24 -5.73 -1.73
CA GLY A 18 30.57 -5.15 -0.57
C GLY A 18 29.87 -6.27 0.20
N ASP A 19 30.22 -6.41 1.47
CA ASP A 19 29.56 -7.37 2.37
C ASP A 19 28.06 -7.04 2.34
N LYS A 20 27.25 -7.96 1.79
CA LYS A 20 25.78 -7.86 1.91
C LYS A 20 25.48 -7.94 3.40
N LYS A 21 24.92 -6.86 3.97
CA LYS A 21 24.40 -6.90 5.34
C LYS A 21 23.44 -8.08 5.49
N ASP A 22 23.57 -8.81 6.59
CA ASP A 22 22.59 -9.83 6.95
C ASP A 22 21.22 -9.14 7.19
N ALA A 23 20.13 -9.74 6.75
CA ALA A 23 18.78 -9.20 6.91
C ALA A 23 18.45 -8.81 8.36
N SER A 24 18.96 -9.57 9.34
CA SER A 24 18.77 -9.27 10.75
C SER A 24 19.53 -8.04 11.25
N SER A 25 20.54 -7.57 10.51
CA SER A 25 21.35 -6.39 10.84
C SER A 25 20.95 -5.12 10.08
N MET A 26 19.97 -5.22 9.19
CA MET A 26 19.45 -4.10 8.40
C MET A 26 18.41 -3.31 9.17
N VAL A 27 18.28 -2.01 8.85
CA VAL A 27 17.19 -1.13 9.30
C VAL A 27 16.21 -0.97 8.15
N TYR A 28 14.97 -1.34 8.39
CA TYR A 28 13.89 -1.32 7.41
C TYR A 28 13.00 -0.10 7.58
N ALA A 29 12.92 0.78 6.59
CA ALA A 29 11.91 1.82 6.54
C ALA A 29 10.55 1.19 6.26
N VAL A 30 9.54 1.52 7.08
CA VAL A 30 8.18 0.98 7.00
C VAL A 30 7.16 2.08 7.28
N GLU A 31 6.01 2.04 6.66
CA GLU A 31 4.90 2.91 7.08
C GLU A 31 4.38 2.46 8.44
N GLN A 32 4.32 3.37 9.40
CA GLN A 32 3.88 3.09 10.76
C GLN A 32 2.44 2.55 10.78
N GLY A 33 2.21 1.45 11.49
CA GLY A 33 0.89 0.78 11.57
C GLY A 33 0.48 0.03 10.30
N SER A 34 1.43 -0.23 9.37
CA SER A 34 1.17 -1.00 8.14
C SER A 34 1.42 -2.50 8.32
N ALA A 35 0.93 -3.29 7.35
CA ALA A 35 1.25 -4.71 7.24
C ALA A 35 2.77 -4.96 7.04
N GLY A 36 3.46 -4.03 6.37
CA GLY A 36 4.92 -4.07 6.23
C GLY A 36 5.65 -3.95 7.56
N GLU A 37 5.19 -3.06 8.44
CA GLU A 37 5.75 -2.96 9.80
C GLU A 37 5.47 -4.23 10.63
N GLU A 38 4.27 -4.78 10.54
CA GLU A 38 3.90 -6.04 11.20
C GLU A 38 4.79 -7.20 10.71
N ALA A 39 5.02 -7.29 9.38
CA ALA A 39 5.89 -8.28 8.79
C ALA A 39 7.34 -8.18 9.28
N ALA A 40 7.90 -6.96 9.40
CA ALA A 40 9.23 -6.73 9.96
C ALA A 40 9.31 -7.15 11.44
N LYS A 41 8.34 -6.71 12.24
CA LYS A 41 8.26 -7.03 13.68
C LYS A 41 8.17 -8.54 13.92
N SER A 42 7.39 -9.27 13.10
CA SER A 42 7.25 -10.73 13.21
C SER A 42 8.57 -11.49 12.98
N LYS A 43 9.49 -10.89 12.23
CA LYS A 43 10.83 -11.42 11.95
C LYS A 43 11.90 -10.92 12.94
N GLY A 44 11.53 -10.06 13.87
CA GLY A 44 12.47 -9.42 14.82
C GLY A 44 13.43 -8.43 14.15
N TRP A 45 13.06 -7.86 13.01
CA TRP A 45 13.88 -6.90 12.28
C TRP A 45 13.75 -5.48 12.86
N SER A 46 14.84 -4.71 12.78
CA SER A 46 14.84 -3.31 13.19
C SER A 46 14.11 -2.43 12.18
N THR A 47 13.17 -1.62 12.67
CA THR A 47 12.36 -0.74 11.79
C THR A 47 12.70 0.73 12.00
N ASN A 48 12.57 1.52 10.93
CA ASN A 48 12.50 2.97 10.91
C ASN A 48 11.07 3.35 10.46
N PRO A 49 10.14 3.58 11.41
CA PRO A 49 8.76 3.92 11.06
C PRO A 49 8.66 5.32 10.45
N VAL A 50 7.97 5.41 9.31
CA VAL A 50 7.72 6.66 8.56
C VAL A 50 6.22 6.84 8.29
N GLN A 51 5.83 8.02 7.77
CA GLN A 51 4.42 8.39 7.62
C GLN A 51 3.71 7.75 6.42
N SER A 52 4.45 7.24 5.42
CA SER A 52 3.90 6.58 4.24
C SER A 52 4.94 5.66 3.59
N GLN A 53 4.48 4.72 2.78
CA GLN A 53 5.37 3.86 2.01
C GLN A 53 6.22 4.65 1.00
N ALA A 54 5.67 5.72 0.42
CA ALA A 54 6.44 6.65 -0.43
C ALA A 54 7.61 7.26 0.35
N LYS A 55 7.45 7.60 1.63
CA LYS A 55 8.55 8.03 2.49
C LYS A 55 9.56 6.91 2.75
N ALA A 56 9.10 5.67 2.91
CA ALA A 56 10.02 4.53 3.07
C ALA A 56 10.93 4.34 1.85
N LEU A 57 10.42 4.51 0.63
CA LEU A 57 11.24 4.50 -0.59
C LEU A 57 12.27 5.64 -0.61
N MET A 58 11.89 6.83 -0.15
CA MET A 58 12.83 7.97 -0.04
C MET A 58 13.98 7.67 0.93
N GLU A 59 13.71 7.02 2.07
CA GLU A 59 14.74 6.63 3.05
C GLU A 59 15.77 5.68 2.44
N VAL A 60 15.32 4.67 1.67
CA VAL A 60 16.24 3.75 0.99
C VAL A 60 17.02 4.44 -0.12
N ASN A 61 16.34 5.26 -0.92
CA ASN A 61 16.96 5.97 -2.04
C ASN A 61 18.03 6.96 -1.57
N SER A 62 17.85 7.58 -0.41
CA SER A 62 18.84 8.47 0.23
C SER A 62 19.93 7.74 1.00
N GLY A 63 19.78 6.42 1.25
CA GLY A 63 20.71 5.63 2.06
C GLY A 63 20.55 5.82 3.57
N THR A 64 19.46 6.44 4.03
CA THR A 64 19.16 6.63 5.47
C THR A 64 18.69 5.32 6.11
N SER A 65 17.98 4.49 5.37
CA SER A 65 17.63 3.12 5.75
C SER A 65 18.25 2.12 4.77
N ASP A 66 18.57 0.92 5.26
CA ASP A 66 19.22 -0.12 4.45
C ASP A 66 18.24 -0.75 3.45
N ALA A 67 16.97 -0.84 3.84
CA ALA A 67 15.88 -1.41 3.04
C ALA A 67 14.55 -0.74 3.40
N ALA A 68 13.52 -1.01 2.61
CA ALA A 68 12.13 -0.74 2.97
C ALA A 68 11.30 -2.01 2.86
N ILE A 69 10.17 -2.04 3.55
CA ILE A 69 9.12 -3.04 3.31
C ILE A 69 7.88 -2.26 2.89
N ILE A 70 7.42 -2.55 1.68
CA ILE A 70 6.28 -1.90 1.04
C ILE A 70 5.41 -2.90 0.29
N ASP A 71 4.29 -2.43 -0.17
CA ASP A 71 3.37 -3.20 -1.02
C ASP A 71 3.98 -3.48 -2.40
N LEU A 72 3.77 -4.70 -2.89
CA LEU A 72 4.25 -5.13 -4.21
C LEU A 72 3.67 -4.25 -5.33
N LEU A 73 2.42 -3.80 -5.21
CA LEU A 73 1.80 -2.93 -6.20
C LEU A 73 2.50 -1.57 -6.27
N MET A 74 2.86 -0.97 -5.13
CA MET A 74 3.67 0.24 -5.11
C MET A 74 5.07 -0.01 -5.69
N ALA A 75 5.70 -1.12 -5.33
CA ALA A 75 6.99 -1.47 -5.90
C ALA A 75 6.93 -1.57 -7.43
N GLY A 76 5.89 -2.22 -7.97
CA GLY A 76 5.68 -2.33 -9.41
C GLY A 76 5.47 -1.00 -10.15
N ALA A 77 4.85 -0.01 -9.48
CA ALA A 77 4.61 1.31 -10.06
C ALA A 77 5.83 2.24 -9.96
N MET A 78 6.59 2.19 -8.86
CA MET A 78 7.56 3.23 -8.51
C MET A 78 9.02 2.81 -8.65
N ILE A 79 9.34 1.52 -8.82
CA ILE A 79 10.72 1.00 -8.78
C ILE A 79 11.13 0.43 -10.13
N GLY A 80 12.39 0.68 -10.54
CA GLY A 80 12.99 0.15 -11.74
C GLY A 80 13.13 1.19 -12.85
N GLU A 81 13.70 0.76 -13.97
CA GLU A 81 13.97 1.63 -15.11
C GLU A 81 12.72 2.35 -15.62
N GLY A 82 12.81 3.66 -15.80
CA GLY A 82 11.69 4.48 -16.28
C GLY A 82 10.67 4.89 -15.20
N THR A 83 10.93 4.59 -13.94
CA THR A 83 10.07 4.98 -12.81
C THR A 83 10.74 6.05 -11.92
N SER A 84 10.06 6.44 -10.84
CA SER A 84 10.55 7.43 -9.87
C SER A 84 11.83 6.97 -9.14
N TYR A 85 12.05 5.66 -9.02
CA TYR A 85 13.21 5.08 -8.32
C TYR A 85 13.95 4.04 -9.17
N PRO A 86 14.68 4.47 -10.23
CA PRO A 86 15.33 3.53 -11.16
C PRO A 86 16.47 2.73 -10.53
N ASP A 87 17.04 3.22 -9.44
CA ASP A 87 18.16 2.61 -8.73
C ASP A 87 17.73 1.72 -7.55
N LEU A 88 16.43 1.50 -7.36
CA LEU A 88 15.90 0.56 -6.39
C LEU A 88 15.43 -0.73 -7.07
N LYS A 89 15.38 -1.80 -6.29
CA LYS A 89 14.80 -3.10 -6.67
C LYS A 89 14.15 -3.76 -5.47
N TYR A 90 13.11 -4.54 -5.68
CA TYR A 90 12.60 -5.43 -4.64
C TYR A 90 13.24 -6.81 -4.77
N THR A 91 13.37 -7.52 -3.65
CA THR A 91 14.05 -8.82 -3.56
C THR A 91 13.12 -9.92 -3.07
N ASP A 92 12.68 -9.84 -1.82
CA ASP A 92 11.94 -10.91 -1.15
C ASP A 92 10.47 -10.55 -1.05
N LYS A 93 9.60 -11.50 -1.39
CA LYS A 93 8.18 -11.46 -1.10
C LYS A 93 7.96 -12.05 0.29
N LEU A 94 7.50 -11.24 1.24
CA LEU A 94 7.35 -11.63 2.64
C LEU A 94 6.00 -12.25 2.96
N THR A 95 4.92 -11.75 2.30
CA THR A 95 3.53 -12.13 2.56
C THR A 95 2.80 -12.41 1.26
N THR A 96 1.61 -12.95 1.37
CA THR A 96 0.54 -12.88 0.37
C THR A 96 -0.68 -12.38 1.12
N GLU A 97 -1.33 -11.34 0.62
CA GLU A 97 -2.37 -10.61 1.30
C GLU A 97 -3.42 -10.09 0.33
N GLU A 98 -4.53 -9.65 0.87
CA GLU A 98 -5.67 -9.14 0.14
C GLU A 98 -6.03 -7.75 0.65
N TYR A 99 -6.46 -6.87 -0.24
CA TYR A 99 -6.97 -5.54 0.10
C TYR A 99 -8.48 -5.53 0.25
N GLY A 100 -8.94 -4.76 1.23
CA GLY A 100 -10.33 -4.42 1.45
C GLY A 100 -10.50 -2.96 1.89
N VAL A 101 -11.74 -2.52 1.95
CA VAL A 101 -12.11 -1.19 2.46
C VAL A 101 -12.54 -1.34 3.92
N GLY A 102 -12.03 -0.46 4.78
CA GLY A 102 -12.39 -0.40 6.19
C GLY A 102 -13.45 0.66 6.47
N CYS A 103 -14.50 0.26 7.16
CA CYS A 103 -15.56 1.12 7.67
C CYS A 103 -15.56 1.08 9.19
N ARG A 104 -16.32 1.98 9.85
CA ARG A 104 -16.55 1.90 11.29
C ARG A 104 -17.06 0.52 11.68
N LYS A 105 -16.69 0.02 12.82
CA LYS A 105 -17.15 -1.29 13.31
C LYS A 105 -18.69 -1.32 13.40
N GLY A 106 -19.31 -2.33 12.80
CA GLY A 106 -20.75 -2.48 12.71
C GLY A 106 -21.45 -1.57 11.69
N SER A 107 -20.70 -0.90 10.82
CA SER A 107 -21.25 -0.05 9.76
C SER A 107 -21.89 -0.87 8.64
N ASP A 108 -23.06 -0.43 8.19
CA ASP A 108 -23.75 -0.97 7.01
C ASP A 108 -23.05 -0.60 5.69
N LEU A 109 -22.13 0.37 5.71
CA LEU A 109 -21.43 0.83 4.54
C LEU A 109 -20.56 -0.25 3.89
N ALA A 110 -19.97 -1.16 4.66
CA ALA A 110 -19.20 -2.29 4.11
C ALA A 110 -20.06 -3.20 3.23
N ALA A 111 -21.29 -3.52 3.67
CA ALA A 111 -22.25 -4.27 2.88
C ALA A 111 -22.70 -3.51 1.62
N TYR A 112 -22.90 -2.19 1.73
CA TYR A 112 -23.20 -1.34 0.58
C TYR A 112 -22.06 -1.36 -0.45
N ILE A 113 -20.79 -1.27 0.00
CA ILE A 113 -19.62 -1.33 -0.88
C ILE A 113 -19.50 -2.72 -1.52
N ASN A 114 -19.77 -3.82 -0.81
CA ASN A 114 -19.77 -5.15 -1.39
C ASN A 114 -20.80 -5.29 -2.53
N ASN A 115 -21.98 -4.70 -2.38
CA ASN A 115 -22.97 -4.64 -3.47
C ASN A 115 -22.45 -3.83 -4.65
N PHE A 116 -21.85 -2.67 -4.39
CA PHE A 116 -21.22 -1.86 -5.42
C PHE A 116 -20.10 -2.63 -6.14
N PHE A 117 -19.21 -3.31 -5.42
CA PHE A 117 -18.16 -4.14 -6.03
C PHE A 117 -18.71 -5.23 -6.92
N SER A 118 -19.75 -5.94 -6.47
CA SER A 118 -20.42 -6.96 -7.27
C SER A 118 -20.97 -6.41 -8.58
N GLU A 119 -21.60 -5.23 -8.56
CA GLU A 119 -22.17 -4.60 -9.75
C GLU A 119 -21.10 -4.15 -10.75
N ILE A 120 -20.08 -3.40 -10.29
CA ILE A 120 -19.04 -2.88 -11.19
C ILE A 120 -18.09 -3.97 -11.68
N TYR A 121 -17.93 -5.07 -10.93
CA TYR A 121 -17.19 -6.24 -11.38
C TYR A 121 -17.98 -6.97 -12.47
N ALA A 122 -19.26 -7.23 -12.26
CA ALA A 122 -20.12 -7.90 -13.24
C ALA A 122 -20.30 -7.11 -14.54
N SER A 123 -20.31 -5.78 -14.47
CA SER A 123 -20.36 -4.91 -15.66
C SER A 123 -19.04 -4.80 -16.41
N GLY A 124 -17.92 -5.22 -15.81
CA GLY A 124 -16.57 -5.05 -16.35
C GLY A 124 -15.97 -3.65 -16.09
N GLU A 125 -16.69 -2.75 -15.43
CA GLU A 125 -16.21 -1.39 -15.13
C GLU A 125 -15.01 -1.42 -14.19
N MET A 126 -15.03 -2.28 -13.14
CA MET A 126 -13.90 -2.45 -12.23
C MET A 126 -12.63 -2.87 -12.98
N LYS A 127 -12.75 -3.80 -13.94
CA LYS A 127 -11.61 -4.22 -14.76
C LYS A 127 -11.10 -3.08 -15.64
N THR A 128 -11.99 -2.28 -16.23
CA THR A 128 -11.61 -1.13 -17.06
C THR A 128 -10.80 -0.10 -16.26
N ILE A 129 -11.20 0.19 -15.02
CA ILE A 129 -10.45 1.07 -14.13
C ILE A 129 -9.10 0.41 -13.77
N ALA A 130 -9.10 -0.87 -13.41
CA ALA A 130 -7.89 -1.61 -13.06
C ALA A 130 -6.87 -1.67 -14.22
N ASP A 131 -7.32 -1.83 -15.46
CA ASP A 131 -6.47 -1.79 -16.67
C ASP A 131 -5.76 -0.43 -16.82
N THR A 132 -6.45 0.68 -16.50
CA THR A 132 -5.87 2.03 -16.53
C THR A 132 -4.65 2.14 -15.61
N TYR A 133 -4.73 1.53 -14.45
CA TYR A 133 -3.67 1.57 -13.42
C TYR A 133 -2.76 0.33 -13.41
N LYS A 134 -2.93 -0.57 -14.39
CA LYS A 134 -2.13 -1.82 -14.57
C LYS A 134 -2.20 -2.77 -13.37
N VAL A 135 -3.35 -2.83 -12.72
CA VAL A 135 -3.60 -3.72 -11.56
C VAL A 135 -4.64 -4.81 -11.85
N SER A 136 -5.09 -4.96 -13.09
CA SER A 136 -6.17 -5.89 -13.46
C SER A 136 -5.87 -7.37 -13.15
N ASP A 137 -4.59 -7.77 -13.22
CA ASP A 137 -4.18 -9.16 -12.92
C ASP A 137 -4.24 -9.49 -11.41
N THR A 138 -4.45 -8.48 -10.57
CA THR A 138 -4.53 -8.63 -9.11
C THR A 138 -5.96 -8.62 -8.58
N LEU A 139 -6.95 -8.38 -9.44
CA LEU A 139 -8.35 -8.34 -9.04
C LEU A 139 -8.82 -9.66 -8.43
N VAL A 140 -9.59 -9.56 -7.36
CA VAL A 140 -10.31 -10.67 -6.76
C VAL A 140 -11.72 -10.72 -7.34
N GLU A 141 -12.16 -11.91 -7.75
CA GLU A 141 -13.51 -12.11 -8.25
C GLU A 141 -14.54 -11.71 -7.19
N GLN A 142 -15.52 -10.89 -7.62
CA GLN A 142 -16.59 -10.44 -6.74
C GLN A 142 -17.81 -11.34 -6.89
N ALA A 143 -18.13 -12.06 -5.82
CA ALA A 143 -19.37 -12.83 -5.76
C ALA A 143 -20.60 -11.91 -5.84
N LYS A 144 -21.71 -12.45 -6.32
CA LYS A 144 -22.99 -11.73 -6.25
C LYS A 144 -23.28 -11.34 -4.80
N ALA A 145 -23.45 -10.06 -4.57
CA ALA A 145 -23.74 -9.55 -3.24
C ALA A 145 -25.10 -10.02 -2.71
N GLY A 146 -25.20 -10.10 -1.38
CA GLY A 146 -26.45 -10.40 -0.69
C GLY A 146 -27.43 -9.22 -0.68
N GLU A 147 -28.57 -9.42 -0.02
CA GLU A 147 -29.48 -8.31 0.21
C GLU A 147 -28.84 -7.26 1.11
N TYR A 148 -28.94 -6.00 0.69
CA TYR A 148 -28.49 -4.86 1.48
C TYR A 148 -29.69 -4.14 2.08
N VAL A 149 -29.61 -3.84 3.37
CA VAL A 149 -30.57 -3.00 4.08
C VAL A 149 -29.85 -1.73 4.54
N GLU A 150 -30.38 -0.56 4.15
CA GLU A 150 -29.80 0.73 4.53
C GLU A 150 -29.84 0.90 6.05
N GLY A 151 -28.69 1.20 6.63
CA GLY A 151 -28.49 1.46 8.03
C GLY A 151 -28.09 2.92 8.29
N ASP A 152 -27.59 3.15 9.51
CA ASP A 152 -27.33 4.49 10.02
C ASP A 152 -26.14 5.19 9.34
N ASP A 153 -25.10 4.46 8.96
CA ASP A 153 -23.88 5.08 8.40
C ASP A 153 -24.07 5.52 6.95
N VAL A 154 -24.71 4.70 6.12
CA VAL A 154 -25.04 5.09 4.73
C VAL A 154 -26.01 6.25 4.74
N LYS A 155 -27.03 6.22 5.61
CA LYS A 155 -27.96 7.32 5.79
C LYS A 155 -27.22 8.61 6.22
N TYR A 156 -26.34 8.52 7.22
CA TYR A 156 -25.52 9.65 7.69
C TYR A 156 -24.68 10.26 6.56
N ILE A 157 -24.03 9.45 5.71
CA ILE A 157 -23.24 9.93 4.58
C ILE A 157 -24.10 10.64 3.55
N LYS A 158 -25.30 10.10 3.23
CA LYS A 158 -26.26 10.73 2.33
C LYS A 158 -26.78 12.07 2.88
N ASP A 159 -27.15 12.10 4.15
CA ASP A 159 -27.66 13.31 4.80
C ASP A 159 -26.61 14.44 4.86
N LYS A 160 -25.34 14.13 5.14
CA LYS A 160 -24.25 15.13 5.11
C LYS A 160 -23.77 15.48 3.70
N GLY A 161 -24.15 14.69 2.68
CA GLY A 161 -23.87 14.95 1.28
C GLY A 161 -22.39 14.78 0.87
N THR A 162 -21.59 14.05 1.64
CA THR A 162 -20.15 13.85 1.36
C THR A 162 -19.67 12.52 1.88
N LEU A 163 -18.97 11.75 1.03
CA LEU A 163 -18.15 10.59 1.42
C LEU A 163 -16.73 11.07 1.70
N VAL A 164 -16.23 10.84 2.90
CA VAL A 164 -14.86 11.22 3.31
C VAL A 164 -13.99 9.96 3.35
N VAL A 165 -12.96 9.92 2.49
CA VAL A 165 -12.05 8.79 2.30
C VAL A 165 -10.72 9.10 2.95
N GLY A 166 -10.28 8.25 3.89
CA GLY A 166 -8.96 8.32 4.51
C GLY A 166 -7.93 7.56 3.67
N ILE A 167 -6.85 8.24 3.31
CA ILE A 167 -5.80 7.75 2.42
C ILE A 167 -4.41 8.13 2.90
N THR A 168 -3.37 7.50 2.33
CA THR A 168 -2.00 7.98 2.26
C THR A 168 -1.55 8.06 0.80
N GLU A 169 -0.40 8.63 0.52
CA GLU A 169 0.13 8.69 -0.85
C GLU A 169 0.68 7.31 -1.25
N PHE A 170 -0.02 6.64 -2.15
CA PHE A 170 0.22 5.26 -2.55
C PHE A 170 -0.09 5.03 -4.04
N GLU A 171 0.88 5.26 -4.93
CA GLU A 171 0.74 4.88 -6.34
C GLU A 171 0.85 3.35 -6.49
N PRO A 172 -0.04 2.66 -7.25
CA PRO A 172 -1.06 3.22 -8.17
C PRO A 172 -2.48 3.29 -7.58
N MET A 173 -2.65 3.16 -6.25
CA MET A 173 -3.96 3.10 -5.59
C MET A 173 -4.55 4.50 -5.37
N ASP A 174 -3.81 5.39 -4.71
CA ASP A 174 -4.20 6.78 -4.42
C ASP A 174 -2.97 7.68 -4.51
N TYR A 175 -2.91 8.53 -5.53
CA TYR A 175 -1.83 9.47 -5.74
C TYR A 175 -2.32 10.72 -6.48
N LYS A 176 -1.47 11.72 -6.61
CA LYS A 176 -1.84 12.97 -7.28
C LYS A 176 -1.33 13.00 -8.71
N ASP A 177 -2.19 13.49 -9.60
CA ASP A 177 -1.78 13.88 -10.95
C ASP A 177 -1.01 15.22 -10.93
N GLU A 178 -0.57 15.69 -12.11
CA GLU A 178 0.16 16.96 -12.28
C GLU A 178 -0.66 18.18 -11.85
N ASP A 179 -1.99 18.09 -11.88
CA ASP A 179 -2.92 19.15 -11.48
C ASP A 179 -3.24 19.10 -9.97
N GLY A 180 -2.72 18.10 -9.26
CA GLY A 180 -2.94 17.89 -7.82
C GLY A 180 -4.25 17.18 -7.47
N ASN A 181 -4.96 16.62 -8.45
CA ASN A 181 -6.15 15.81 -8.20
C ASN A 181 -5.76 14.41 -7.74
N TRP A 182 -6.53 13.85 -6.81
CA TRP A 182 -6.39 12.47 -6.43
C TRP A 182 -6.88 11.55 -7.55
N ILE A 183 -6.01 10.64 -7.99
CA ILE A 183 -6.25 9.60 -8.98
C ILE A 183 -5.70 8.27 -8.47
N GLY A 184 -5.96 7.19 -9.17
CA GLY A 184 -5.51 5.85 -8.80
C GLY A 184 -6.68 4.88 -8.78
N PHE A 185 -6.37 3.60 -8.66
CA PHE A 185 -7.38 2.55 -8.72
C PHE A 185 -8.42 2.71 -7.60
N ASP A 186 -7.97 2.89 -6.35
CA ASP A 186 -8.85 3.07 -5.20
C ASP A 186 -9.56 4.42 -5.24
N ALA A 187 -8.84 5.49 -5.61
CA ALA A 187 -9.43 6.82 -5.73
C ALA A 187 -10.58 6.86 -6.74
N ASP A 188 -10.43 6.20 -7.89
CA ASP A 188 -11.46 6.19 -8.92
C ASP A 188 -12.65 5.28 -8.55
N LEU A 189 -12.40 4.14 -7.88
CA LEU A 189 -13.48 3.33 -7.32
C LEU A 189 -14.27 4.11 -6.23
N ALA A 190 -13.57 4.84 -5.38
CA ALA A 190 -14.22 5.67 -4.35
C ALA A 190 -15.05 6.80 -4.94
N LYS A 191 -14.59 7.44 -6.03
CA LYS A 191 -15.38 8.44 -6.78
C LYS A 191 -16.66 7.84 -7.34
N LYS A 192 -16.57 6.63 -7.94
CA LYS A 192 -17.74 5.91 -8.46
C LYS A 192 -18.73 5.54 -7.34
N LEU A 193 -18.23 5.14 -6.17
CA LEU A 193 -19.07 4.90 -5.01
C LEU A 193 -19.81 6.17 -4.57
N ALA A 194 -19.10 7.32 -4.51
CA ALA A 194 -19.72 8.60 -4.15
C ALA A 194 -20.79 9.02 -5.17
N GLU A 195 -20.56 8.82 -6.46
CA GLU A 195 -21.56 9.02 -7.53
C GLU A 195 -22.80 8.15 -7.28
N LYS A 196 -22.62 6.86 -6.98
CA LYS A 196 -23.72 5.92 -6.68
C LYS A 196 -24.49 6.31 -5.42
N LEU A 197 -23.81 6.83 -4.39
CA LEU A 197 -24.44 7.35 -3.18
C LEU A 197 -25.17 8.69 -3.41
N GLY A 198 -24.89 9.39 -4.52
CA GLY A 198 -25.42 10.72 -4.81
C GLY A 198 -24.79 11.82 -3.94
N VAL A 199 -23.54 11.66 -3.52
CA VAL A 199 -22.82 12.58 -2.64
C VAL A 199 -21.51 13.07 -3.26
N LYS A 200 -20.93 14.13 -2.68
CA LYS A 200 -19.58 14.58 -3.02
C LYS A 200 -18.53 13.63 -2.44
N ILE A 201 -17.35 13.59 -3.03
CA ILE A 201 -16.19 12.89 -2.45
C ILE A 201 -15.20 13.90 -1.84
N LYS A 202 -14.55 13.50 -0.75
CA LYS A 202 -13.44 14.21 -0.13
C LYS A 202 -12.36 13.22 0.30
N PHE A 203 -11.15 13.37 -0.21
CA PHE A 203 -9.99 12.64 0.25
C PHE A 203 -9.30 13.38 1.39
N VAL A 204 -8.89 12.65 2.42
CA VAL A 204 -8.16 13.17 3.59
C VAL A 204 -6.93 12.31 3.80
N VAL A 205 -5.75 12.93 3.73
CA VAL A 205 -4.50 12.26 4.10
C VAL A 205 -4.49 12.09 5.62
N ILE A 206 -4.38 10.83 6.06
CA ILE A 206 -4.40 10.46 7.48
C ILE A 206 -3.02 9.96 7.92
N ASN A 207 -2.82 9.87 9.22
CA ASN A 207 -1.78 9.03 9.77
C ASN A 207 -2.30 7.58 9.78
N TRP A 208 -1.63 6.69 9.07
CA TRP A 208 -2.09 5.30 8.90
C TRP A 208 -2.23 4.54 10.21
N ASP A 209 -1.35 4.81 11.17
CA ASP A 209 -1.39 4.20 12.51
C ASP A 209 -2.68 4.56 13.29
N THR A 210 -3.29 5.70 13.00
CA THR A 210 -4.51 6.18 13.68
C THR A 210 -5.80 5.96 12.89
N LYS A 211 -5.76 5.20 11.80
CA LYS A 211 -6.90 5.01 10.88
C LYS A 211 -8.21 4.60 11.55
N THR A 212 -8.16 3.70 12.54
CA THR A 212 -9.34 3.28 13.31
C THR A 212 -9.93 4.44 14.11
N MET A 213 -9.08 5.24 14.77
CA MET A 213 -9.53 6.41 15.53
C MET A 213 -10.16 7.47 14.63
N GLU A 214 -9.63 7.67 13.41
CA GLU A 214 -10.20 8.59 12.43
C GLU A 214 -11.61 8.15 11.97
N LEU A 215 -11.82 6.81 11.81
CA LEU A 215 -13.16 6.23 11.54
C LEU A 215 -14.12 6.45 12.71
N ASP A 216 -13.71 6.07 13.94
CA ASP A 216 -14.55 6.12 15.14
C ASP A 216 -14.99 7.54 15.47
N SER A 217 -14.10 8.52 15.25
CA SER A 217 -14.38 9.94 15.45
C SER A 217 -15.21 10.58 14.32
N LYS A 218 -15.57 9.82 13.28
CA LYS A 218 -16.30 10.29 12.09
C LYS A 218 -15.58 11.41 11.31
N LYS A 219 -14.26 11.53 11.44
CA LYS A 219 -13.45 12.41 10.58
C LYS A 219 -13.34 11.86 9.16
N ILE A 220 -13.33 10.54 9.02
CA ILE A 220 -13.44 9.83 7.76
C ILE A 220 -14.60 8.82 7.85
N ASP A 221 -15.12 8.41 6.69
CA ASP A 221 -16.19 7.41 6.59
C ASP A 221 -15.64 6.03 6.24
N VAL A 222 -14.58 6.00 5.45
CA VAL A 222 -13.88 4.80 5.01
C VAL A 222 -12.37 5.02 5.04
N VAL A 223 -11.63 3.94 5.27
CA VAL A 223 -10.21 3.80 4.93
C VAL A 223 -10.16 3.01 3.64
N TRP A 224 -9.69 3.63 2.57
CA TRP A 224 -9.63 3.00 1.26
C TRP A 224 -8.33 3.39 0.57
N ASN A 225 -7.29 2.58 0.72
CA ASN A 225 -5.92 2.90 0.31
C ASN A 225 -5.06 1.63 0.28
N GLY A 226 -5.48 0.63 -0.51
CA GLY A 226 -4.78 -0.65 -0.53
C GLY A 226 -4.64 -1.27 0.86
N MET A 227 -5.71 -1.21 1.66
CA MET A 227 -5.65 -1.65 3.05
C MET A 227 -5.64 -3.17 3.16
N THR A 228 -4.54 -3.73 3.66
CA THR A 228 -4.42 -5.17 3.93
C THR A 228 -5.42 -5.63 4.98
N LEU A 229 -6.16 -6.68 4.67
CA LEU A 229 -7.15 -7.31 5.54
C LEU A 229 -6.48 -8.20 6.60
N THR A 230 -5.67 -7.60 7.48
CA THR A 230 -5.05 -8.31 8.61
C THR A 230 -6.10 -8.72 9.65
N ASN A 231 -5.73 -9.62 10.57
CA ASN A 231 -6.61 -9.98 11.68
C ASN A 231 -6.92 -8.79 12.58
N GLU A 232 -5.95 -7.89 12.80
CA GLU A 232 -6.13 -6.67 13.57
C GLU A 232 -7.17 -5.75 12.93
N VAL A 233 -7.03 -5.49 11.63
CA VAL A 233 -7.97 -4.67 10.85
C VAL A 233 -9.39 -5.27 10.89
N LYS A 234 -9.54 -6.57 10.64
CA LYS A 234 -10.86 -7.26 10.69
C LYS A 234 -11.50 -7.22 12.07
N ASN A 235 -10.70 -7.18 13.13
CA ASN A 235 -11.20 -7.09 14.50
C ASN A 235 -11.65 -5.66 14.87
N SER A 236 -10.98 -4.65 14.37
CA SER A 236 -11.20 -3.23 14.71
C SER A 236 -12.17 -2.51 13.78
N MET A 237 -12.38 -3.00 12.57
CA MET A 237 -13.22 -2.37 11.54
C MET A 237 -14.28 -3.33 11.00
N GLU A 238 -15.33 -2.79 10.39
CA GLU A 238 -16.18 -3.52 9.47
C GLU A 238 -15.53 -3.44 8.08
N CYS A 239 -15.11 -4.60 7.56
CA CYS A 239 -14.35 -4.67 6.31
C CYS A 239 -15.22 -5.21 5.18
N THR A 240 -14.94 -4.74 3.96
CA THR A 240 -15.51 -5.32 2.75
C THR A 240 -14.91 -6.69 2.46
N ASN A 241 -15.47 -7.38 1.47
CA ASN A 241 -14.79 -8.46 0.78
C ASN A 241 -13.47 -7.94 0.21
N ALA A 242 -12.52 -8.88 0.00
CA ALA A 242 -11.30 -8.57 -0.73
C ALA A 242 -11.62 -8.18 -2.18
N TYR A 243 -10.94 -7.14 -2.70
CA TYR A 243 -11.11 -6.73 -4.09
C TYR A 243 -9.81 -6.83 -4.92
N CYS A 244 -8.65 -6.91 -4.26
CA CYS A 244 -7.35 -6.93 -4.91
C CYS A 244 -6.37 -7.79 -4.10
N ASN A 245 -5.49 -8.54 -4.79
CA ASN A 245 -4.39 -9.29 -4.18
C ASN A 245 -3.13 -8.43 -4.12
N ASN A 246 -2.33 -8.64 -3.08
CA ASN A 246 -1.05 -7.96 -2.88
C ASN A 246 -0.03 -8.85 -2.16
N ALA A 247 1.12 -8.26 -1.85
CA ALA A 247 2.16 -8.82 -1.00
C ALA A 247 3.03 -7.72 -0.40
N GLN A 248 3.64 -7.95 0.74
CA GLN A 248 4.75 -7.13 1.21
C GLN A 248 6.06 -7.60 0.59
N VAL A 249 6.89 -6.67 0.14
CA VAL A 249 8.21 -6.95 -0.46
C VAL A 249 9.30 -6.11 0.18
N VAL A 250 10.51 -6.68 0.19
CA VAL A 250 11.71 -5.96 0.63
C VAL A 250 12.30 -5.21 -0.55
N VAL A 251 12.52 -3.92 -0.37
CA VAL A 251 13.17 -3.02 -1.35
C VAL A 251 14.54 -2.63 -0.86
N VAL A 252 15.52 -2.69 -1.76
CA VAL A 252 16.92 -2.31 -1.49
C VAL A 252 17.48 -1.50 -2.65
N SER A 253 18.59 -0.79 -2.42
CA SER A 253 19.35 -0.17 -3.49
C SER A 253 19.93 -1.23 -4.44
N SER A 254 19.97 -0.90 -5.73
CA SER A 254 20.63 -1.70 -6.78
C SER A 254 22.13 -1.42 -6.88
N LYS A 255 22.58 -0.34 -6.22
CA LYS A 255 23.98 0.14 -6.25
C LYS A 255 24.86 -0.58 -5.25
#